data_5e90bd9c9baa651acb9707fa9f8c4c66
#
_entry.id   5e90bd9c9baa651acb9707fa9f8c4c66
#
_cell.length_a   1.000
_cell.length_b   1.000
_cell.length_c   1.000
_cell.angle_alpha   90.00
_cell.angle_beta   90.00
_cell.angle_gamma   90.00
#
_symmetry.space_group_name_H-M   'P 1'
#
loop_
_entity.id
_entity.type
_entity.pdbx_description
1 polymer ?
#
loop_
_entity_poly.entity_id
_entity_poly.type
_entity_poly.pdbx_seq_one_letter_code
_entity_poly.pdbx_strand_id
1 'polypeptide(L)'
;MKSNYKKKLLARAISLATALTPAAIFAQDDTIDEIVVVGSQIRGAQISEVLPVSVLSEQDIEALGVNSGDELLEFMAEQGQNFFSESENISGGVNSARGDIGAFNLRNLGTGNTLVLLNGRRMVNSAAYQTEEVGGSFVPVNTVNVQSLPVTGLRRAEVLREGASAIYGADAVAGVVNYVLKNDFEGFRVNLRSDAYESIGRQDERFTLQWGTALNDGATQIGAFFNYYQRDRVNSQDDPRWANSDYSSRVADTEFAGTIFRNDSANSAYGQYDIRPSVSRFGISGKVTDSAGEFETYPAGSAQCQYSINDQVCGAVDGQGTYRYNLNENRDLYSELARSNFYAYANHNFDNGIEAFSELTWYYSDTNTIRHASTPSSAVGKLRIAADAYYNPFGACGSPNRLPDSVMGTGVPCSGLQLELDNYRVAQVPRIVDVDGDDTLVQE
;
A
#
# COMPACT_ATOMS: atom_id res chain seq x y z
N MET A 1 15.75 16.89 -15.25
CA MET A 1 16.95 17.43 -14.51
C MET A 1 17.24 16.70 -13.19
N LYS A 2 16.24 16.35 -12.38
CA LYS A 2 16.45 15.61 -11.10
C LYS A 2 17.03 14.20 -11.27
N SER A 3 16.63 13.44 -12.30
CA SER A 3 17.13 12.08 -12.56
C SER A 3 18.65 12.03 -12.84
N ASN A 4 19.17 13.00 -13.58
CA ASN A 4 20.60 13.06 -13.88
C ASN A 4 21.47 13.48 -12.67
N TYR A 5 20.88 14.16 -11.68
CA TYR A 5 21.58 14.54 -10.46
C TYR A 5 21.72 13.34 -9.51
N LYS A 6 20.67 12.52 -9.40
CA LYS A 6 20.69 11.27 -8.62
C LYS A 6 21.73 10.27 -9.18
N LYS A 7 21.76 10.08 -10.50
CA LYS A 7 22.77 9.21 -11.17
C LYS A 7 24.22 9.70 -10.95
N LYS A 8 24.43 11.00 -10.90
CA LYS A 8 25.77 11.57 -10.62
C LYS A 8 26.18 11.42 -9.15
N LEU A 9 25.23 11.44 -8.21
CA LEU A 9 25.51 11.20 -6.79
C LEU A 9 25.86 9.73 -6.54
N LEU A 10 25.14 8.79 -7.14
CA LEU A 10 25.39 7.35 -7.04
C LEU A 10 26.77 7.00 -7.66
N ALA A 11 27.10 7.53 -8.84
CA ALA A 11 28.40 7.34 -9.48
C ALA A 11 29.56 7.89 -8.63
N ARG A 12 29.37 9.01 -7.92
CA ARG A 12 30.37 9.56 -7.00
C ARG A 12 30.50 8.74 -5.71
N ALA A 13 29.40 8.18 -5.19
CA ALA A 13 29.42 7.29 -4.03
C ALA A 13 30.16 5.98 -4.35
N ILE A 14 29.93 5.41 -5.53
CA ILE A 14 30.63 4.19 -6.01
C ILE A 14 32.14 4.49 -6.20
N SER A 15 32.50 5.62 -6.77
CA SER A 15 33.92 5.99 -6.95
C SER A 15 34.64 6.24 -5.63
N LEU A 16 33.92 6.64 -4.57
CA LEU A 16 34.52 6.82 -3.23
C LEU A 16 34.68 5.48 -2.51
N ALA A 17 33.75 4.53 -2.72
CA ALA A 17 33.80 3.20 -2.12
C ALA A 17 34.96 2.33 -2.67
N THR A 18 35.31 2.50 -3.95
CA THR A 18 36.45 1.77 -4.55
C THR A 18 37.86 2.27 -4.14
N ALA A 19 37.93 3.43 -3.47
CA ALA A 19 39.17 3.98 -2.95
C ALA A 19 39.55 3.48 -1.54
N LEU A 20 38.64 2.77 -0.87
CA LEU A 20 38.87 2.17 0.44
C LEU A 20 39.48 0.77 0.25
N THR A 21 40.74 0.60 0.57
CA THR A 21 41.45 -0.69 0.57
C THR A 21 40.76 -1.69 1.51
N PRO A 22 40.68 -2.99 1.14
CA PRO A 22 40.03 -3.98 1.98
C PRO A 22 40.81 -4.14 3.30
N ALA A 23 40.19 -3.73 4.39
CA ALA A 23 40.61 -4.16 5.72
C ALA A 23 40.34 -5.66 5.85
N ALA A 24 41.27 -6.39 6.40
CA ALA A 24 41.25 -7.84 6.53
C ALA A 24 39.91 -8.29 7.22
N ILE A 25 39.23 -9.20 6.59
CA ILE A 25 38.09 -9.90 7.17
C ILE A 25 38.68 -10.87 8.21
N PHE A 26 38.49 -10.55 9.49
CA PHE A 26 38.68 -11.53 10.54
C PHE A 26 37.39 -12.35 10.64
N ALA A 27 37.48 -13.65 10.43
CA ALA A 27 36.39 -14.57 10.73
C ALA A 27 36.17 -14.52 12.25
N GLN A 28 34.99 -14.08 12.65
CA GLN A 28 34.58 -14.10 14.06
C GLN A 28 34.11 -15.51 14.37
N ASP A 29 34.69 -16.12 15.40
CA ASP A 29 34.28 -17.43 15.92
C ASP A 29 32.96 -17.21 16.65
N ASP A 30 31.87 -17.73 16.06
CA ASP A 30 30.53 -17.64 16.65
C ASP A 30 30.45 -18.51 17.91
N THR A 31 30.80 -17.95 19.04
CA THR A 31 30.34 -18.50 20.32
C THR A 31 28.82 -18.26 20.36
N ILE A 32 28.06 -19.34 20.38
CA ILE A 32 26.60 -19.32 20.55
C ILE A 32 26.33 -18.71 21.94
N ASP A 33 26.13 -17.39 21.97
CA ASP A 33 25.70 -16.70 23.18
C ASP A 33 24.34 -17.21 23.63
N GLU A 34 24.21 -17.41 24.92
CA GLU A 34 23.01 -17.89 25.58
C GLU A 34 21.77 -17.10 25.12
N ILE A 35 20.86 -17.78 24.47
CA ILE A 35 19.63 -17.20 23.94
C ILE A 35 18.74 -16.78 25.10
N VAL A 36 18.69 -15.48 25.39
CA VAL A 36 17.70 -14.91 26.32
C VAL A 36 16.39 -14.79 25.59
N VAL A 37 15.53 -15.78 25.82
CA VAL A 37 14.26 -15.91 25.10
C VAL A 37 13.16 -15.12 25.82
N VAL A 38 12.28 -14.51 25.02
CA VAL A 38 11.04 -13.86 25.46
C VAL A 38 10.19 -14.82 26.30
N GLY A 39 9.61 -14.37 27.38
CA GLY A 39 8.71 -15.16 28.20
C GLY A 39 9.12 -15.25 29.70
N SER A 40 10.24 -14.64 30.07
CA SER A 40 10.61 -14.46 31.48
C SER A 40 11.12 -13.05 31.74
N GLN A 41 10.72 -12.49 32.86
CA GLN A 41 11.34 -11.29 33.42
C GLN A 41 12.61 -11.61 34.22
N ILE A 42 12.98 -12.89 34.33
CA ILE A 42 14.16 -13.35 35.05
C ILE A 42 15.29 -13.52 34.05
N ARG A 43 16.35 -12.75 34.18
CA ARG A 43 17.57 -12.89 33.37
C ARG A 43 18.18 -14.26 33.57
N GLY A 44 18.54 -14.94 32.46
CA GLY A 44 19.17 -16.26 32.49
C GLY A 44 18.24 -17.46 32.72
N ALA A 45 16.92 -17.25 32.69
CA ALA A 45 15.98 -18.36 32.69
C ALA A 45 15.95 -19.05 31.31
N GLN A 46 16.36 -20.31 31.24
CA GLN A 46 16.26 -21.16 30.06
C GLN A 46 14.78 -21.55 29.82
N ILE A 47 14.03 -20.70 29.16
CA ILE A 47 12.59 -20.87 28.93
C ILE A 47 12.30 -21.51 27.55
N SER A 48 13.28 -21.57 26.69
CA SER A 48 13.16 -22.13 25.32
C SER A 48 12.67 -23.59 25.29
N GLU A 49 12.88 -24.35 26.39
CA GLU A 49 12.38 -25.73 26.52
C GLU A 49 10.94 -25.81 27.08
N VAL A 50 10.43 -24.74 27.68
CA VAL A 50 9.14 -24.73 28.38
C VAL A 50 8.05 -24.00 27.59
N LEU A 51 8.40 -22.97 26.82
CA LEU A 51 7.45 -22.19 26.05
C LEU A 51 7.68 -22.37 24.52
N PRO A 52 6.61 -22.39 23.73
CA PRO A 52 6.71 -22.52 22.26
C PRO A 52 7.23 -21.23 21.63
N VAL A 53 8.54 -21.09 21.58
CA VAL A 53 9.23 -19.94 20.96
C VAL A 53 9.86 -20.37 19.63
N SER A 54 9.55 -19.63 18.56
CA SER A 54 10.25 -19.73 17.28
C SER A 54 11.29 -18.62 17.20
N VAL A 55 12.46 -18.93 16.66
CA VAL A 55 13.56 -17.96 16.51
C VAL A 55 14.00 -17.94 15.06
N LEU A 56 14.04 -16.75 14.48
CA LEU A 56 14.70 -16.46 13.21
C LEU A 56 16.06 -15.84 13.53
N SER A 57 17.12 -16.55 13.18
CA SER A 57 18.49 -16.08 13.43
C SER A 57 18.91 -14.98 12.42
N GLU A 58 20.03 -14.31 12.71
CA GLU A 58 20.64 -13.36 11.76
C GLU A 58 20.93 -14.02 10.40
N GLN A 59 21.41 -15.26 10.41
CA GLN A 59 21.71 -16.01 9.19
C GLN A 59 20.46 -16.31 8.39
N ASP A 60 19.33 -16.64 9.05
CA ASP A 60 18.05 -16.84 8.39
C ASP A 60 17.56 -15.53 7.75
N ILE A 61 17.63 -14.42 8.47
CA ILE A 61 17.22 -13.09 8.00
C ILE A 61 18.08 -12.62 6.82
N GLU A 62 19.40 -12.83 6.88
CA GLU A 62 20.30 -12.52 5.76
C GLU A 62 20.04 -13.42 4.55
N ALA A 63 19.78 -14.71 4.76
CA ALA A 63 19.47 -15.66 3.68
C ALA A 63 18.14 -15.36 2.98
N LEU A 64 17.13 -14.90 3.72
CA LEU A 64 15.85 -14.45 3.16
C LEU A 64 16.00 -13.20 2.30
N GLY A 65 17.01 -12.37 2.55
CA GLY A 65 17.28 -11.17 1.78
C GLY A 65 16.20 -10.08 1.93
N VAL A 66 15.45 -10.12 3.04
CA VAL A 66 14.36 -9.19 3.33
C VAL A 66 14.84 -7.76 3.45
N ASN A 67 14.00 -6.84 2.99
CA ASN A 67 14.30 -5.42 2.92
C ASN A 67 13.64 -4.61 4.04
N SER A 68 12.60 -5.15 4.63
CA SER A 68 11.71 -4.41 5.50
C SER A 68 11.04 -5.32 6.53
N GLY A 69 10.39 -4.70 7.50
CA GLY A 69 9.69 -5.42 8.55
C GLY A 69 8.50 -6.23 8.02
N ASP A 70 7.76 -5.74 7.02
CA ASP A 70 6.64 -6.45 6.44
C ASP A 70 7.08 -7.66 5.59
N GLU A 71 8.15 -7.53 4.81
CA GLU A 71 8.74 -8.69 4.13
C GLU A 71 9.16 -9.76 5.14
N LEU A 72 9.73 -9.35 6.29
CA LEU A 72 10.07 -10.31 7.36
C LEU A 72 8.84 -11.01 7.94
N LEU A 73 7.68 -10.32 8.01
CA LEU A 73 6.42 -10.92 8.47
C LEU A 73 5.98 -12.09 7.58
N GLU A 74 6.14 -11.96 6.27
CA GLU A 74 5.70 -12.97 5.31
C GLU A 74 6.42 -14.32 5.48
N PHE A 75 7.63 -14.29 6.05
CA PHE A 75 8.41 -15.50 6.33
C PHE A 75 8.17 -16.10 7.72
N MET A 76 7.38 -15.45 8.58
CA MET A 76 7.04 -16.00 9.87
C MET A 76 5.88 -17.00 9.74
N ALA A 77 6.14 -18.26 10.10
CA ALA A 77 5.15 -19.33 10.00
C ALA A 77 3.88 -19.11 10.84
N GLU A 78 3.98 -18.30 11.88
CA GLU A 78 2.90 -17.95 12.79
C GLU A 78 2.02 -16.80 12.27
N GLN A 79 2.45 -16.11 11.23
CA GLN A 79 1.70 -15.00 10.64
C GLN A 79 0.40 -15.51 10.01
N GLY A 80 -0.70 -14.84 10.32
CA GLY A 80 -2.00 -15.10 9.71
C GLY A 80 -2.14 -14.45 8.33
N GLN A 81 -3.26 -14.71 7.65
CA GLN A 81 -3.47 -14.23 6.28
C GLN A 81 -3.85 -12.74 6.19
N ASN A 82 -4.51 -12.19 7.20
CA ASN A 82 -5.02 -10.82 7.21
C ASN A 82 -4.11 -9.90 8.03
N PHE A 83 -2.87 -9.74 7.62
CA PHE A 83 -1.95 -8.79 8.23
C PHE A 83 -1.83 -7.52 7.36
N PHE A 84 -1.40 -6.44 7.96
CA PHE A 84 -1.18 -5.21 7.22
C PHE A 84 0.21 -5.19 6.62
N SER A 85 0.25 -5.01 5.30
CA SER A 85 1.46 -4.88 4.51
C SER A 85 1.27 -3.82 3.43
N GLU A 86 2.27 -3.60 2.62
CA GLU A 86 2.17 -2.68 1.50
C GLU A 86 1.07 -3.07 0.50
N SER A 87 0.76 -4.35 0.34
CA SER A 87 -0.31 -4.79 -0.55
C SER A 87 -1.68 -4.20 -0.19
N GLU A 88 -1.94 -3.95 1.10
CA GLU A 88 -3.13 -3.23 1.56
C GLU A 88 -3.16 -1.77 1.06
N ASN A 89 -2.01 -1.13 0.98
CA ASN A 89 -1.91 0.27 0.57
C ASN A 89 -2.35 0.48 -0.89
N ILE A 90 -2.08 -0.47 -1.76
CA ILE A 90 -2.42 -0.44 -3.19
C ILE A 90 -3.73 -1.15 -3.52
N SER A 91 -4.32 -1.90 -2.60
CA SER A 91 -5.51 -2.74 -2.81
C SER A 91 -6.75 -1.95 -3.27
N GLY A 92 -6.86 -0.68 -2.90
CA GLY A 92 -8.08 0.13 -3.06
C GLY A 92 -9.12 -0.14 -1.98
N GLY A 93 -8.83 -1.00 -1.01
CA GLY A 93 -9.67 -1.30 0.15
C GLY A 93 -9.66 -0.19 1.21
N VAL A 94 -10.26 -0.48 2.37
CA VAL A 94 -10.40 0.48 3.49
C VAL A 94 -9.07 0.95 4.07
N ASN A 95 -8.02 0.15 3.90
CA ASN A 95 -6.66 0.46 4.37
C ASN A 95 -5.78 1.13 3.31
N SER A 96 -6.29 1.30 2.10
CA SER A 96 -5.51 1.92 1.05
C SER A 96 -5.17 3.38 1.38
N ALA A 97 -3.96 3.82 1.03
CA ALA A 97 -3.38 5.14 1.34
C ALA A 97 -3.32 5.48 2.83
N ARG A 98 -3.05 4.49 3.67
CA ARG A 98 -2.76 4.68 5.10
C ARG A 98 -1.27 4.93 5.38
N GLY A 99 -0.47 5.03 4.34
CA GLY A 99 0.98 5.17 4.42
C GLY A 99 1.68 3.80 4.47
N ASP A 100 2.97 3.84 4.75
CA ASP A 100 3.83 2.67 4.80
C ASP A 100 3.76 2.02 6.19
N ILE A 101 2.68 1.26 6.45
CA ILE A 101 2.44 0.59 7.73
C ILE A 101 2.35 -0.91 7.51
N GLY A 102 3.19 -1.65 8.24
CA GLY A 102 3.09 -3.09 8.38
C GLY A 102 2.75 -3.47 9.82
N ALA A 103 1.88 -4.45 10.03
CA ALA A 103 1.49 -4.92 11.35
C ALA A 103 1.17 -6.41 11.38
N PHE A 104 1.46 -7.05 12.51
CA PHE A 104 1.20 -8.46 12.74
C PHE A 104 -0.27 -8.81 12.89
N ASN A 105 -0.62 -9.99 12.39
CA ASN A 105 -1.84 -10.70 12.76
C ASN A 105 -1.51 -12.16 13.06
N LEU A 106 -0.83 -12.40 14.18
CA LEU A 106 -0.42 -13.77 14.53
C LEU A 106 -1.65 -14.67 14.70
N ARG A 107 -1.62 -15.82 14.01
CA ARG A 107 -2.63 -16.88 14.07
C ARG A 107 -4.06 -16.41 13.71
N ASN A 108 -4.20 -15.33 12.96
CA ASN A 108 -5.51 -14.68 12.63
C ASN A 108 -6.33 -14.28 13.87
N LEU A 109 -5.68 -13.93 14.96
CA LEU A 109 -6.36 -13.50 16.20
C LEU A 109 -6.67 -12.00 16.22
N GLY A 110 -6.47 -11.31 15.13
CA GLY A 110 -6.73 -9.88 14.96
C GLY A 110 -5.45 -9.04 15.02
N THR A 111 -5.39 -8.07 14.12
CA THR A 111 -4.31 -7.09 14.09
C THR A 111 -4.42 -6.18 15.31
N GLY A 112 -3.30 -5.96 16.01
CA GLY A 112 -3.30 -5.22 17.27
C GLY A 112 -3.32 -6.09 18.53
N ASN A 113 -3.55 -7.41 18.40
CA ASN A 113 -3.50 -8.37 19.49
C ASN A 113 -2.11 -9.03 19.64
N THR A 114 -1.15 -8.61 18.82
CA THR A 114 0.25 -9.07 18.89
C THR A 114 1.11 -7.96 19.50
N LEU A 115 1.76 -8.28 20.59
CA LEU A 115 2.71 -7.36 21.23
C LEU A 115 4.05 -7.40 20.49
N VAL A 116 4.54 -6.23 20.08
CA VAL A 116 5.85 -6.07 19.45
C VAL A 116 6.82 -5.44 20.43
N LEU A 117 7.97 -6.10 20.61
CA LEU A 117 9.05 -5.64 21.48
C LEU A 117 10.32 -5.38 20.64
N LEU A 118 11.11 -4.42 21.07
CA LEU A 118 12.47 -4.17 20.63
C LEU A 118 13.41 -4.31 21.84
N ASN A 119 14.34 -5.24 21.77
CA ASN A 119 15.23 -5.57 22.90
C ASN A 119 14.47 -5.81 24.21
N GLY A 120 13.31 -6.50 24.14
CA GLY A 120 12.47 -6.80 25.30
C GLY A 120 11.60 -5.64 25.80
N ARG A 121 11.65 -4.46 25.17
CA ARG A 121 10.86 -3.29 25.53
C ARG A 121 9.73 -3.06 24.50
N ARG A 122 8.55 -2.62 24.99
CA ARG A 122 7.40 -2.33 24.13
C ARG A 122 7.74 -1.24 23.12
N MET A 123 7.46 -1.50 21.86
CA MET A 123 7.49 -0.47 20.82
C MET A 123 6.26 0.43 20.91
N VAL A 124 6.43 1.68 20.51
CA VAL A 124 5.34 2.67 20.45
C VAL A 124 4.47 2.38 19.24
N ASN A 125 3.15 2.45 19.41
CA ASN A 125 2.22 2.33 18.29
C ASN A 125 2.42 3.48 17.29
N SER A 126 2.15 3.19 16.01
CA SER A 126 2.17 4.17 14.95
C SER A 126 1.13 5.27 15.19
N ALA A 127 1.43 6.50 14.76
CA ALA A 127 0.45 7.58 14.78
C ALA A 127 -0.68 7.37 13.74
N ALA A 128 -0.42 6.62 12.68
CA ALA A 128 -1.43 6.22 11.71
C ALA A 128 -2.12 4.92 12.16
N TYR A 129 -3.41 4.83 11.89
CA TYR A 129 -4.19 3.64 12.22
C TYR A 129 -4.51 2.83 10.95
N GLN A 130 -4.73 1.54 11.13
CA GLN A 130 -5.33 0.66 10.15
C GLN A 130 -6.77 0.37 10.54
N THR A 131 -7.53 -0.22 9.63
CA THR A 131 -8.93 -0.57 9.85
C THR A 131 -9.08 -2.08 9.68
N GLU A 132 -9.62 -2.73 10.70
CA GLU A 132 -9.90 -4.17 10.68
C GLU A 132 -11.42 -4.40 10.69
N GLU A 133 -11.87 -5.46 10.02
CA GLU A 133 -13.27 -5.86 10.07
C GLU A 133 -13.51 -6.77 11.28
N VAL A 134 -14.29 -6.30 12.23
CA VAL A 134 -14.66 -7.04 13.44
C VAL A 134 -16.17 -7.11 13.54
N GLY A 135 -16.72 -8.33 13.46
CA GLY A 135 -18.16 -8.56 13.58
C GLY A 135 -19.00 -7.84 12.51
N GLY A 136 -18.47 -7.71 11.28
CA GLY A 136 -19.14 -7.02 10.17
C GLY A 136 -19.04 -5.48 10.23
N SER A 137 -18.21 -4.93 11.11
CA SER A 137 -17.98 -3.49 11.23
C SER A 137 -16.49 -3.18 11.08
N PHE A 138 -16.18 -2.08 10.38
CA PHE A 138 -14.82 -1.59 10.27
C PHE A 138 -14.42 -0.77 11.49
N VAL A 139 -13.44 -1.24 12.22
CA VAL A 139 -12.93 -0.57 13.44
C VAL A 139 -11.48 -0.12 13.23
N PRO A 140 -11.11 1.09 13.71
CA PRO A 140 -9.73 1.52 13.66
C PRO A 140 -8.87 0.77 14.69
N VAL A 141 -7.70 0.33 14.28
CA VAL A 141 -6.72 -0.39 15.11
C VAL A 141 -5.38 0.32 15.06
N ASN A 142 -4.84 0.65 16.22
CA ASN A 142 -3.49 1.21 16.34
C ASN A 142 -2.49 0.10 16.65
N THR A 143 -1.47 -0.02 15.80
CA THR A 143 -0.44 -1.05 15.91
C THR A 143 0.95 -0.44 15.85
N VAL A 144 1.94 -1.20 16.26
CA VAL A 144 3.33 -0.88 15.95
C VAL A 144 3.54 -0.98 14.45
N ASN A 145 4.19 0.02 13.84
CA ASN A 145 4.64 -0.08 12.47
C ASN A 145 5.94 -0.88 12.39
N VAL A 146 5.87 -2.12 11.91
CA VAL A 146 7.04 -3.00 11.78
C VAL A 146 8.05 -2.52 10.74
N GLN A 147 7.65 -1.62 9.84
CA GLN A 147 8.57 -0.98 8.90
C GLN A 147 9.60 -0.09 9.59
N SER A 148 9.30 0.39 10.79
CA SER A 148 10.23 1.19 11.59
C SER A 148 11.39 0.37 12.16
N LEU A 149 11.36 -0.96 12.02
CA LEU A 149 12.42 -1.83 12.51
C LEU A 149 13.68 -1.74 11.62
N PRO A 150 14.86 -1.57 12.20
CA PRO A 150 16.12 -1.57 11.46
C PRO A 150 16.56 -3.01 11.14
N VAL A 151 15.99 -3.63 10.12
CA VAL A 151 16.24 -5.04 9.75
C VAL A 151 17.74 -5.35 9.63
N THR A 152 18.52 -4.40 9.10
CA THR A 152 19.99 -4.53 8.98
C THR A 152 20.71 -4.69 10.32
N GLY A 153 20.13 -4.16 11.40
CA GLY A 153 20.68 -4.25 12.76
C GLY A 153 20.15 -5.42 13.57
N LEU A 154 19.29 -6.29 13.00
CA LEU A 154 18.74 -7.42 13.73
C LEU A 154 19.78 -8.52 13.95
N ARG A 155 19.83 -9.02 15.17
CA ARG A 155 20.51 -10.26 15.52
C ARG A 155 19.58 -11.46 15.37
N ARG A 156 18.32 -11.32 15.79
CA ARG A 156 17.28 -12.33 15.68
C ARG A 156 15.88 -11.74 15.88
N ALA A 157 14.88 -12.48 15.46
CA ALA A 157 13.49 -12.24 15.82
C ALA A 157 12.95 -13.47 16.59
N GLU A 158 12.30 -13.24 17.71
CA GLU A 158 11.75 -14.26 18.59
C GLU A 158 10.23 -14.15 18.61
N VAL A 159 9.52 -15.27 18.37
CA VAL A 159 8.06 -15.31 18.38
C VAL A 159 7.58 -16.23 19.49
N LEU A 160 6.97 -15.65 20.52
CA LEU A 160 6.31 -16.39 21.60
C LEU A 160 4.82 -16.55 21.26
N ARG A 161 4.40 -17.79 21.04
CA ARG A 161 3.06 -18.11 20.54
C ARG A 161 1.98 -18.22 21.62
N GLU A 162 2.33 -18.62 22.83
CA GLU A 162 1.37 -18.95 23.89
C GLU A 162 1.83 -18.45 25.26
N GLY A 163 0.86 -18.26 26.16
CA GLY A 163 1.13 -17.84 27.56
C GLY A 163 1.60 -16.39 27.70
N ALA A 164 1.70 -15.66 26.62
CA ALA A 164 2.28 -14.31 26.59
C ALA A 164 1.48 -13.29 27.39
N SER A 165 0.16 -13.37 27.37
CA SER A 165 -0.73 -12.43 28.07
C SER A 165 -0.61 -12.48 29.59
N ALA A 166 -0.22 -13.63 30.14
CA ALA A 166 0.03 -13.77 31.59
C ALA A 166 1.23 -12.93 32.07
N ILE A 167 2.20 -12.68 31.18
CA ILE A 167 3.43 -11.93 31.48
C ILE A 167 3.33 -10.50 31.00
N TYR A 168 2.78 -10.31 29.78
CA TYR A 168 2.82 -9.04 29.05
C TYR A 168 1.48 -8.29 29.02
N GLY A 169 0.39 -8.91 29.48
CA GLY A 169 -0.95 -8.29 29.54
C GLY A 169 -1.76 -8.46 28.27
N ALA A 170 -2.83 -7.66 28.15
CA ALA A 170 -3.89 -7.83 27.15
C ALA A 170 -3.42 -7.66 25.70
N ASP A 171 -2.36 -6.90 25.45
CA ASP A 171 -1.86 -6.65 24.09
C ASP A 171 -1.14 -7.87 23.47
N ALA A 172 -0.88 -8.90 24.29
CA ALA A 172 -0.17 -10.11 23.90
C ALA A 172 -1.08 -11.35 23.78
N VAL A 173 -2.35 -11.17 23.44
CA VAL A 173 -3.33 -12.27 23.32
C VAL A 173 -2.96 -13.22 22.17
N ALA A 174 -2.55 -12.69 21.05
CA ALA A 174 -2.12 -13.48 19.90
C ALA A 174 -0.69 -14.01 20.05
N GLY A 175 0.13 -13.33 20.84
CA GLY A 175 1.53 -13.65 21.06
C GLY A 175 2.41 -12.42 21.22
N VAL A 176 3.72 -12.65 21.30
CA VAL A 176 4.74 -11.60 21.38
C VAL A 176 5.76 -11.82 20.28
N VAL A 177 6.13 -10.78 19.58
CA VAL A 177 7.28 -10.75 18.68
C VAL A 177 8.33 -9.81 19.27
N ASN A 178 9.49 -10.35 19.58
CA ASN A 178 10.61 -9.57 20.09
C ASN A 178 11.73 -9.51 19.06
N TYR A 179 12.09 -8.32 18.67
CA TYR A 179 13.23 -8.04 17.81
C TYR A 179 14.44 -7.73 18.68
N VAL A 180 15.47 -8.54 18.55
CA VAL A 180 16.73 -8.33 19.25
C VAL A 180 17.72 -7.72 18.30
N LEU A 181 18.21 -6.53 18.63
CA LEU A 181 19.20 -5.81 17.85
C LEU A 181 20.62 -6.20 18.28
N LYS A 182 21.55 -6.07 17.35
CA LYS A 182 22.99 -6.18 17.61
C LYS A 182 23.41 -5.06 18.56
N ASN A 183 24.14 -5.42 19.59
CA ASN A 183 24.64 -4.48 20.60
C ASN A 183 26.16 -4.65 20.90
N ASP A 184 26.82 -5.49 20.10
CA ASP A 184 28.23 -5.89 20.25
C ASP A 184 28.94 -5.98 18.88
N PHE A 185 28.38 -5.35 17.85
CA PHE A 185 28.99 -5.36 16.52
C PHE A 185 30.32 -4.62 16.53
N GLU A 186 31.37 -5.26 16.01
CA GLU A 186 32.68 -4.68 15.85
C GLU A 186 33.08 -4.67 14.37
N GLY A 187 33.55 -3.53 13.91
CA GLY A 187 33.99 -3.36 12.54
C GLY A 187 33.14 -2.40 11.71
N PHE A 188 33.29 -2.56 10.40
CA PHE A 188 32.63 -1.73 9.41
C PHE A 188 32.16 -2.59 8.23
N ARG A 189 30.88 -2.53 7.89
CA ARG A 189 30.30 -3.24 6.75
C ARG A 189 29.45 -2.28 5.92
N VAL A 190 29.67 -2.28 4.62
CA VAL A 190 28.83 -1.57 3.65
C VAL A 190 28.31 -2.58 2.64
N ASN A 191 27.03 -2.52 2.34
CA ASN A 191 26.41 -3.29 1.29
C ASN A 191 25.64 -2.35 0.34
N LEU A 192 25.84 -2.57 -0.95
CA LEU A 192 25.14 -1.89 -2.04
C LEU A 192 24.49 -2.96 -2.89
N ARG A 193 23.19 -2.88 -3.06
CA ARG A 193 22.44 -3.79 -3.90
C ARG A 193 21.55 -3.00 -4.85
N SER A 194 21.50 -3.45 -6.10
CA SER A 194 20.58 -2.92 -7.11
C SER A 194 19.96 -4.10 -7.82
N ASP A 195 18.65 -4.19 -7.79
CA ASP A 195 17.87 -5.22 -8.43
C ASP A 195 17.09 -4.58 -9.59
N ALA A 196 17.18 -5.16 -10.79
CA ALA A 196 16.46 -4.71 -11.97
C ALA A 196 15.50 -5.81 -12.45
N TYR A 197 14.25 -5.44 -12.68
CA TYR A 197 13.20 -6.36 -13.12
C TYR A 197 12.89 -6.10 -14.59
N GLU A 198 13.41 -6.93 -15.46
CA GLU A 198 13.45 -6.73 -16.91
C GLU A 198 12.08 -6.54 -17.56
N SER A 199 11.04 -7.23 -17.08
CA SER A 199 9.73 -7.25 -17.73
C SER A 199 8.82 -6.06 -17.36
N ILE A 200 9.12 -5.33 -16.28
CA ILE A 200 8.27 -4.27 -15.72
C ILE A 200 9.01 -2.96 -15.49
N GLY A 201 10.29 -2.88 -15.89
CA GLY A 201 11.09 -1.65 -15.78
C GLY A 201 11.40 -1.20 -14.36
N ARG A 202 11.07 -2.00 -13.32
CA ARG A 202 11.29 -1.67 -11.92
C ARG A 202 12.76 -1.81 -11.57
N GLN A 203 13.27 -0.86 -10.79
CA GLN A 203 14.56 -0.92 -10.14
C GLN A 203 14.40 -0.73 -8.64
N ASP A 204 15.09 -1.56 -7.87
CA ASP A 204 15.18 -1.45 -6.43
C ASP A 204 16.63 -1.18 -6.06
N GLU A 205 16.87 -0.20 -5.21
CA GLU A 205 18.21 0.17 -4.75
C GLU A 205 18.26 0.11 -3.23
N ARG A 206 19.33 -0.50 -2.71
CA ARG A 206 19.59 -0.59 -1.29
C ARG A 206 21.01 -0.18 -0.95
N PHE A 207 21.12 0.62 0.08
CA PHE A 207 22.36 0.95 0.74
C PHE A 207 22.26 0.59 2.22
N THR A 208 23.18 -0.21 2.74
CA THR A 208 23.29 -0.48 4.16
C THR A 208 24.67 -0.17 4.68
N LEU A 209 24.74 0.37 5.89
CA LEU A 209 25.97 0.65 6.60
C LEU A 209 25.83 0.10 8.02
N GLN A 210 26.83 -0.63 8.46
CA GLN A 210 26.99 -1.13 9.82
C GLN A 210 28.35 -0.71 10.33
N TRP A 211 28.37 -0.11 11.50
CA TRP A 211 29.61 0.30 12.17
C TRP A 211 29.49 0.05 13.68
N GLY A 212 30.55 -0.42 14.29
CA GLY A 212 30.62 -0.55 15.71
C GLY A 212 32.04 -0.74 16.22
N THR A 213 32.25 -0.49 17.49
CA THR A 213 33.54 -0.63 18.16
C THR A 213 33.39 -0.89 19.64
N ALA A 214 34.32 -1.69 20.16
CA ALA A 214 34.51 -1.85 21.61
C ALA A 214 35.62 -0.88 22.08
N LEU A 215 35.40 -0.27 23.25
CA LEU A 215 36.31 0.64 23.93
C LEU A 215 36.50 0.17 25.38
N ASN A 216 37.58 0.61 26.04
CA ASN A 216 37.87 0.29 27.45
C ASN A 216 37.89 -1.22 27.71
N ASP A 217 38.70 -1.94 26.92
CA ASP A 217 38.80 -3.42 27.01
C ASP A 217 37.50 -4.17 26.94
N GLY A 218 36.52 -3.67 26.13
CA GLY A 218 35.21 -4.26 25.95
C GLY A 218 34.12 -3.74 26.90
N ALA A 219 34.48 -2.93 27.90
CA ALA A 219 33.52 -2.38 28.86
C ALA A 219 32.51 -1.41 28.21
N THR A 220 32.86 -0.80 27.07
CA THR A 220 32.00 0.12 26.33
C THR A 220 31.81 -0.39 24.91
N GLN A 221 30.57 -0.57 24.49
CA GLN A 221 30.17 -0.94 23.13
C GLN A 221 29.37 0.19 22.49
N ILE A 222 29.79 0.61 21.31
CA ILE A 222 29.10 1.65 20.53
C ILE A 222 28.89 1.15 19.11
N GLY A 223 27.71 1.35 18.56
CA GLY A 223 27.45 1.00 17.18
C GLY A 223 26.35 1.83 16.53
N ALA A 224 26.34 1.80 15.21
CA ALA A 224 25.35 2.47 14.38
C ALA A 224 25.07 1.66 13.12
N PHE A 225 23.81 1.57 12.77
CA PHE A 225 23.30 0.90 11.59
C PHE A 225 22.43 1.87 10.79
N PHE A 226 22.62 1.91 9.48
CA PHE A 226 21.82 2.71 8.58
C PHE A 226 21.40 1.85 7.39
N ASN A 227 20.13 1.97 7.02
CA ASN A 227 19.56 1.35 5.84
C ASN A 227 18.79 2.39 5.03
N TYR A 228 19.08 2.45 3.75
CA TYR A 228 18.30 3.20 2.76
C TYR A 228 17.81 2.22 1.71
N TYR A 229 16.53 2.28 1.41
CA TYR A 229 15.88 1.50 0.37
C TYR A 229 15.04 2.42 -0.51
N GLN A 230 15.17 2.27 -1.80
CA GLN A 230 14.35 2.95 -2.79
C GLN A 230 13.84 1.94 -3.81
N ARG A 231 12.60 2.09 -4.22
CA ARG A 231 11.95 1.27 -5.23
C ARG A 231 11.19 2.15 -6.21
N ASP A 232 11.31 1.85 -7.50
CA ASP A 232 10.53 2.48 -8.54
C ASP A 232 9.07 1.99 -8.51
N ARG A 233 8.17 2.85 -8.98
CA ARG A 233 6.77 2.52 -9.21
C ARG A 233 6.63 1.45 -10.28
N VAL A 234 5.65 0.58 -10.12
CA VAL A 234 5.14 -0.29 -11.19
C VAL A 234 3.66 -0.01 -11.38
N ASN A 235 3.30 0.54 -12.52
CA ASN A 235 1.91 0.76 -12.88
C ASN A 235 1.35 -0.48 -13.59
N SER A 236 0.05 -0.70 -13.49
CA SER A 236 -0.63 -1.82 -14.17
C SER A 236 -0.50 -1.74 -15.70
N GLN A 237 -0.27 -0.56 -16.27
CA GLN A 237 -0.05 -0.36 -17.71
C GLN A 237 1.37 -0.75 -18.16
N ASP A 238 2.32 -0.90 -17.24
CA ASP A 238 3.69 -1.32 -17.55
C ASP A 238 3.77 -2.81 -17.93
N ASP A 239 2.77 -3.60 -17.55
CA ASP A 239 2.67 -5.02 -17.88
C ASP A 239 1.34 -5.35 -18.57
N PRO A 240 1.36 -5.76 -19.84
CA PRO A 240 0.14 -6.10 -20.58
C PRO A 240 -0.72 -7.18 -19.92
N ARG A 241 -0.14 -8.00 -19.05
CA ARG A 241 -0.88 -9.00 -18.27
C ARG A 241 -1.85 -8.39 -17.26
N TRP A 242 -1.59 -7.18 -16.82
CA TRP A 242 -2.35 -6.46 -15.79
C TRP A 242 -3.00 -5.18 -16.29
N ALA A 243 -2.74 -4.79 -17.55
CA ALA A 243 -3.25 -3.55 -18.11
C ALA A 243 -4.78 -3.49 -18.22
N ASN A 244 -5.44 -4.64 -18.29
CA ASN A 244 -6.89 -4.73 -18.33
C ASN A 244 -7.42 -5.52 -17.13
N SER A 245 -8.45 -5.01 -16.47
CA SER A 245 -9.16 -5.67 -15.38
C SER A 245 -10.22 -6.68 -15.85
N ASP A 246 -10.52 -6.76 -17.13
CA ASP A 246 -11.31 -7.84 -17.74
C ASP A 246 -10.39 -8.97 -18.18
N TYR A 247 -10.43 -10.08 -17.45
CA TYR A 247 -9.62 -11.27 -17.73
C TYR A 247 -10.38 -12.36 -18.50
N SER A 248 -11.58 -12.07 -19.01
CA SER A 248 -12.41 -13.04 -19.72
C SER A 248 -11.70 -13.67 -20.94
N SER A 249 -10.85 -12.90 -21.61
CA SER A 249 -10.05 -13.40 -22.74
C SER A 249 -9.03 -14.48 -22.35
N ARG A 250 -8.58 -14.52 -21.09
CA ARG A 250 -7.60 -15.50 -20.61
C ARG A 250 -8.21 -16.88 -20.38
N VAL A 251 -9.51 -16.95 -20.24
CA VAL A 251 -10.24 -18.20 -19.99
C VAL A 251 -11.08 -18.64 -21.20
N ALA A 252 -11.00 -17.90 -22.33
CA ALA A 252 -11.82 -18.14 -23.52
C ALA A 252 -11.63 -19.55 -24.11
N ASP A 253 -10.42 -20.08 -24.03
CA ASP A 253 -10.05 -21.41 -24.55
C ASP A 253 -9.93 -22.48 -23.45
N THR A 254 -10.55 -22.26 -22.28
CA THR A 254 -10.53 -23.19 -21.15
C THR A 254 -11.93 -23.70 -20.82
N GLU A 255 -12.03 -24.64 -19.88
CA GLU A 255 -13.31 -25.11 -19.32
C GLU A 255 -14.14 -23.98 -18.66
N PHE A 256 -13.50 -22.84 -18.37
CA PHE A 256 -14.13 -21.65 -17.77
C PHE A 256 -14.62 -20.65 -18.83
N ALA A 257 -14.59 -21.00 -20.12
CA ALA A 257 -15.10 -20.15 -21.20
C ALA A 257 -16.56 -19.75 -20.93
N GLY A 258 -16.86 -18.47 -21.04
CA GLY A 258 -18.19 -17.93 -20.78
C GLY A 258 -18.50 -17.63 -19.30
N THR A 259 -17.60 -17.96 -18.38
CA THR A 259 -17.71 -17.49 -16.99
C THR A 259 -17.23 -16.04 -16.86
N ILE A 260 -17.72 -15.35 -15.83
CA ILE A 260 -17.36 -13.95 -15.60
C ILE A 260 -16.01 -13.89 -14.89
N PHE A 261 -14.96 -13.57 -15.65
CA PHE A 261 -13.59 -13.36 -15.16
C PHE A 261 -13.17 -11.87 -15.30
N ARG A 262 -14.03 -10.97 -14.89
CA ARG A 262 -13.75 -9.52 -14.96
C ARG A 262 -13.85 -8.88 -13.60
N ASN A 263 -12.94 -7.95 -13.35
CA ASN A 263 -12.88 -7.09 -12.16
C ASN A 263 -12.97 -5.63 -12.57
N ASP A 264 -13.72 -5.34 -13.63
CA ASP A 264 -14.04 -3.99 -14.07
C ASP A 264 -15.19 -3.39 -13.24
N SER A 265 -15.24 -2.09 -13.13
CA SER A 265 -16.29 -1.38 -12.37
C SER A 265 -17.48 -1.04 -13.27
N ALA A 266 -18.69 -1.17 -12.73
CA ALA A 266 -19.88 -0.60 -13.35
C ALA A 266 -19.89 0.93 -13.33
N ASN A 267 -19.14 1.55 -12.42
CA ASN A 267 -19.00 3.00 -12.35
C ASN A 267 -17.94 3.49 -13.34
N SER A 268 -18.31 4.34 -14.27
CA SER A 268 -17.40 4.95 -15.25
C SER A 268 -17.62 6.45 -15.38
N ALA A 269 -16.78 7.12 -16.14
CA ALA A 269 -16.96 8.54 -16.43
C ALA A 269 -18.20 8.84 -17.30
N TYR A 270 -18.77 7.81 -17.91
CA TYR A 270 -19.98 7.93 -18.71
C TYR A 270 -21.27 7.69 -17.92
N GLY A 271 -21.23 7.00 -16.83
CA GLY A 271 -22.28 6.93 -15.81
C GLY A 271 -23.68 6.50 -16.23
N GLN A 272 -24.47 6.26 -15.20
CA GLN A 272 -25.90 6.03 -15.26
C GLN A 272 -26.58 7.12 -14.42
N TYR A 273 -27.71 7.61 -14.90
CA TYR A 273 -28.37 8.78 -14.32
C TYR A 273 -29.87 8.58 -14.21
N ASP A 274 -30.43 8.96 -13.06
CA ASP A 274 -31.87 9.16 -12.88
C ASP A 274 -32.27 10.59 -13.25
N ILE A 275 -33.37 10.76 -13.97
CA ILE A 275 -33.97 12.07 -14.22
C ILE A 275 -34.87 12.46 -13.07
N ARG A 276 -34.67 13.67 -12.55
CA ARG A 276 -35.44 14.20 -11.40
C ARG A 276 -36.17 15.52 -11.74
N PRO A 277 -37.40 15.69 -11.36
CA PRO A 277 -38.34 14.70 -10.79
C PRO A 277 -38.67 13.60 -11.81
N SER A 278 -39.27 12.52 -11.35
CA SER A 278 -39.57 11.33 -12.15
C SER A 278 -40.14 11.67 -13.54
N VAL A 279 -39.56 11.05 -14.56
CA VAL A 279 -39.93 11.28 -15.98
C VAL A 279 -41.39 10.98 -16.28
N SER A 280 -42.01 10.08 -15.58
CA SER A 280 -43.43 9.76 -15.76
C SER A 280 -44.34 10.98 -15.60
N ARG A 281 -43.94 11.95 -14.77
CA ARG A 281 -44.65 13.21 -14.58
C ARG A 281 -44.67 14.10 -15.84
N PHE A 282 -43.66 13.95 -16.67
CA PHE A 282 -43.50 14.75 -17.89
C PHE A 282 -43.77 13.99 -19.17
N GLY A 283 -44.12 12.71 -19.07
CA GLY A 283 -44.50 11.88 -20.21
C GLY A 283 -43.34 11.53 -21.15
N ILE A 284 -42.12 11.53 -20.68
CA ILE A 284 -40.91 11.19 -21.46
C ILE A 284 -40.46 9.75 -21.30
N SER A 285 -41.06 9.00 -20.37
CA SER A 285 -40.77 7.59 -20.14
C SER A 285 -40.90 6.75 -21.41
N GLY A 286 -39.94 5.88 -21.65
CA GLY A 286 -39.93 5.00 -22.82
C GLY A 286 -39.44 5.65 -24.11
N LYS A 287 -38.92 6.89 -24.06
CA LYS A 287 -38.26 7.54 -25.22
C LYS A 287 -36.76 7.53 -25.12
N VAL A 288 -36.20 8.37 -24.27
CA VAL A 288 -34.73 8.48 -24.04
C VAL A 288 -34.32 7.99 -22.66
N THR A 289 -35.28 7.50 -21.89
CA THR A 289 -35.11 6.88 -20.58
C THR A 289 -35.96 5.60 -20.52
N ASP A 290 -35.65 4.71 -19.61
CA ASP A 290 -36.51 3.58 -19.32
C ASP A 290 -37.76 3.99 -18.49
N SER A 291 -38.58 3.02 -18.09
CA SER A 291 -39.78 3.26 -17.29
C SER A 291 -39.52 3.80 -15.90
N ALA A 292 -38.32 3.56 -15.35
CA ALA A 292 -37.84 4.09 -14.07
C ALA A 292 -37.23 5.49 -14.18
N GLY A 293 -36.96 5.97 -15.41
CA GLY A 293 -36.35 7.25 -15.67
C GLY A 293 -34.85 7.21 -15.80
N GLU A 294 -34.28 6.03 -15.99
CA GLU A 294 -32.84 5.85 -16.16
C GLU A 294 -32.36 6.26 -17.55
N PHE A 295 -31.19 6.86 -17.57
CA PHE A 295 -30.52 7.29 -18.78
C PHE A 295 -29.02 6.98 -18.63
N GLU A 296 -28.44 6.35 -19.63
CA GLU A 296 -27.05 5.94 -19.64
C GLU A 296 -26.28 6.72 -20.69
N THR A 297 -25.02 7.00 -20.40
CA THR A 297 -24.11 7.64 -21.36
C THR A 297 -22.95 6.73 -21.73
N TYR A 298 -22.46 6.90 -22.96
CA TYR A 298 -21.37 6.14 -23.55
C TYR A 298 -20.46 7.04 -24.38
N PRO A 299 -19.22 6.64 -24.66
CA PRO A 299 -18.40 7.32 -25.65
C PRO A 299 -19.07 7.28 -27.03
N ALA A 300 -18.96 8.37 -27.79
CA ALA A 300 -19.49 8.44 -29.14
C ALA A 300 -18.90 7.32 -30.02
N GLY A 301 -19.75 6.69 -30.81
CA GLY A 301 -19.37 5.55 -31.65
C GLY A 301 -19.40 4.18 -30.91
N SER A 302 -19.74 4.14 -29.63
CA SER A 302 -20.01 2.89 -28.93
C SER A 302 -21.19 2.15 -29.58
N ALA A 303 -21.15 0.81 -29.56
CA ALA A 303 -22.24 -0.03 -30.07
C ALA A 303 -23.56 0.14 -29.28
N GLN A 304 -23.48 0.65 -28.06
CA GLN A 304 -24.63 0.94 -27.21
C GLN A 304 -25.33 2.28 -27.51
N CYS A 305 -24.70 3.14 -28.32
CA CYS A 305 -25.28 4.44 -28.67
C CYS A 305 -26.65 4.33 -29.35
N GLN A 306 -27.65 4.95 -28.77
CA GLN A 306 -28.98 5.12 -29.35
C GLN A 306 -29.22 6.56 -29.78
N TYR A 307 -28.72 7.54 -29.02
CA TYR A 307 -28.92 8.97 -29.24
C TYR A 307 -27.60 9.72 -29.14
N SER A 308 -27.25 10.50 -30.13
CA SER A 308 -26.10 11.41 -30.05
C SER A 308 -26.44 12.58 -29.11
N ILE A 309 -25.56 12.86 -28.15
CA ILE A 309 -25.65 14.06 -27.32
C ILE A 309 -24.73 15.14 -27.92
N ASN A 310 -23.49 14.76 -28.20
CA ASN A 310 -22.50 15.59 -28.86
C ASN A 310 -21.47 14.70 -29.59
N ASP A 311 -20.39 15.30 -30.09
CA ASP A 311 -19.36 14.57 -30.83
C ASP A 311 -18.56 13.55 -29.98
N GLN A 312 -18.63 13.66 -28.69
CA GLN A 312 -17.85 12.81 -27.74
C GLN A 312 -18.72 11.82 -26.98
N VAL A 313 -20.01 12.12 -26.81
CA VAL A 313 -20.91 11.38 -25.90
C VAL A 313 -22.23 11.08 -26.61
N CYS A 314 -22.68 9.86 -26.42
CA CYS A 314 -24.02 9.44 -26.80
C CYS A 314 -24.79 8.92 -25.57
N GLY A 315 -26.11 8.81 -25.70
CA GLY A 315 -26.99 8.26 -24.69
C GLY A 315 -27.69 7.00 -25.14
N ALA A 316 -28.14 6.22 -24.19
CA ALA A 316 -29.01 5.09 -24.39
C ALA A 316 -29.94 4.88 -23.18
N VAL A 317 -30.95 4.06 -23.39
CA VAL A 317 -31.91 3.65 -22.37
C VAL A 317 -31.79 2.16 -22.10
N ASP A 318 -32.47 1.73 -21.08
CA ASP A 318 -32.62 0.37 -20.59
C ASP A 318 -32.14 -0.78 -21.50
N GLY A 319 -31.43 -1.69 -20.91
CA GLY A 319 -30.98 -2.93 -21.54
C GLY A 319 -29.63 -2.84 -22.27
N GLN A 320 -29.02 -1.66 -22.32
CA GLN A 320 -27.69 -1.53 -22.92
C GLN A 320 -26.56 -1.84 -21.92
N GLY A 321 -26.83 -1.74 -20.63
CA GLY A 321 -25.88 -1.92 -19.54
C GLY A 321 -24.87 -0.79 -19.43
N THR A 322 -24.37 -0.56 -18.24
CA THR A 322 -23.38 0.50 -17.97
C THR A 322 -22.08 0.31 -18.75
N TYR A 323 -21.51 1.40 -19.23
CA TYR A 323 -20.16 1.41 -19.77
C TYR A 323 -19.16 1.15 -18.62
N ARG A 324 -18.42 0.08 -18.72
CA ARG A 324 -17.56 -0.36 -17.62
C ARG A 324 -16.21 0.34 -17.64
N TYR A 325 -15.67 0.57 -16.46
CA TYR A 325 -14.37 1.18 -16.26
C TYR A 325 -13.32 0.12 -15.95
N ASN A 326 -12.22 0.15 -16.67
CA ASN A 326 -11.05 -0.66 -16.40
C ASN A 326 -10.36 -0.18 -15.10
N LEU A 327 -10.48 -0.91 -14.02
CA LEU A 327 -9.87 -0.57 -12.73
C LEU A 327 -8.34 -0.53 -12.79
N ASN A 328 -7.75 -1.14 -13.81
CA ASN A 328 -6.31 -1.16 -14.04
C ASN A 328 -5.85 -0.10 -15.07
N GLU A 329 -6.70 0.84 -15.47
CA GLU A 329 -6.33 1.84 -16.48
C GLU A 329 -5.16 2.73 -16.01
N ASN A 330 -5.12 3.07 -14.76
CA ASN A 330 -4.00 3.82 -14.17
C ASN A 330 -3.94 3.54 -12.66
N ARG A 331 -3.38 2.41 -12.32
CA ARG A 331 -3.29 1.94 -10.94
C ARG A 331 -1.92 1.34 -10.71
N ASP A 332 -1.32 1.63 -9.58
CA ASP A 332 -0.07 1.01 -9.18
C ASP A 332 -0.30 -0.44 -8.75
N LEU A 333 0.63 -1.31 -9.14
CA LEU A 333 0.84 -2.66 -8.63
C LEU A 333 1.88 -2.64 -7.50
N TYR A 334 2.82 -1.69 -7.58
CA TYR A 334 3.77 -1.36 -6.52
C TYR A 334 3.92 0.16 -6.46
N SER A 335 3.82 0.71 -5.27
CA SER A 335 4.05 2.13 -5.03
C SER A 335 5.52 2.51 -5.23
N GLU A 336 5.77 3.73 -5.68
CA GLU A 336 7.07 4.34 -5.50
C GLU A 336 7.33 4.52 -4.00
N LEU A 337 8.50 4.10 -3.53
CA LEU A 337 8.81 4.04 -2.12
C LEU A 337 10.26 4.43 -1.86
N ALA A 338 10.48 5.26 -0.85
CA ALA A 338 11.80 5.52 -0.28
C ALA A 338 11.73 5.38 1.24
N ARG A 339 12.58 4.53 1.82
CA ARG A 339 12.67 4.29 3.27
C ARG A 339 14.07 4.56 3.78
N SER A 340 14.17 5.10 4.98
CA SER A 340 15.43 5.23 5.70
C SER A 340 15.25 4.80 7.14
N ASN A 341 16.09 3.89 7.59
CA ASN A 341 16.16 3.42 8.96
C ASN A 341 17.53 3.73 9.54
N PHE A 342 17.58 4.26 10.74
CA PHE A 342 18.79 4.46 11.51
C PHE A 342 18.62 3.90 12.91
N TYR A 343 19.61 3.17 13.38
CA TYR A 343 19.72 2.67 14.74
C TYR A 343 21.12 2.93 15.26
N ALA A 344 21.24 3.40 16.48
CA ALA A 344 22.49 3.53 17.19
C ALA A 344 22.36 3.09 18.64
N TYR A 345 23.40 2.54 19.18
CA TYR A 345 23.47 2.11 20.58
C TYR A 345 24.80 2.52 21.21
N ALA A 346 24.74 2.68 22.53
CA ALA A 346 25.92 2.79 23.39
C ALA A 346 25.64 2.08 24.72
N ASN A 347 26.45 1.10 25.04
CA ASN A 347 26.38 0.33 26.27
C ASN A 347 27.69 0.48 27.03
N HIS A 348 27.61 0.59 28.36
CA HIS A 348 28.78 0.66 29.22
C HIS A 348 28.56 -0.17 30.50
N ASN A 349 29.47 -1.09 30.76
CA ASN A 349 29.49 -1.88 31.96
C ASN A 349 30.51 -1.29 32.94
N PHE A 350 30.03 -0.79 34.08
CA PHE A 350 30.87 -0.29 35.15
C PHE A 350 31.41 -1.42 36.01
N ASP A 351 32.59 -1.22 36.61
CA ASP A 351 33.24 -2.22 37.49
C ASP A 351 32.40 -2.62 38.70
N ASN A 352 31.44 -1.78 39.09
CA ASN A 352 30.54 -2.04 40.19
C ASN A 352 29.28 -2.88 39.80
N GLY A 353 29.24 -3.40 38.56
CA GLY A 353 28.16 -4.21 38.04
C GLY A 353 26.93 -3.40 37.55
N ILE A 354 27.02 -2.08 37.49
CA ILE A 354 26.00 -1.25 36.87
C ILE A 354 26.21 -1.24 35.36
N GLU A 355 25.14 -1.43 34.61
CA GLU A 355 25.09 -1.32 33.18
C GLU A 355 24.34 -0.02 32.78
N ALA A 356 24.98 0.86 32.00
CA ALA A 356 24.32 2.00 31.36
C ALA A 356 24.15 1.69 29.88
N PHE A 357 22.97 1.95 29.36
CA PHE A 357 22.69 1.76 27.94
C PHE A 357 21.91 2.94 27.36
N SER A 358 22.09 3.17 26.09
CA SER A 358 21.35 4.14 25.29
C SER A 358 21.08 3.57 23.91
N GLU A 359 19.87 3.76 23.43
CA GLU A 359 19.45 3.34 22.09
C GLU A 359 18.70 4.47 21.43
N LEU A 360 18.99 4.69 20.14
CA LEU A 360 18.33 5.67 19.29
C LEU A 360 17.86 4.98 18.02
N THR A 361 16.59 5.10 17.73
CA THR A 361 15.98 4.66 16.46
C THR A 361 15.39 5.86 15.74
N TRP A 362 15.54 5.89 14.42
CA TRP A 362 14.89 6.86 13.55
C TRP A 362 14.42 6.17 12.27
N TYR A 363 13.21 6.51 11.87
CA TYR A 363 12.58 5.98 10.67
C TYR A 363 11.92 7.10 9.88
N TYR A 364 12.12 7.05 8.57
CA TYR A 364 11.45 7.93 7.62
C TYR A 364 11.02 7.11 6.40
N SER A 365 9.81 7.32 5.92
CA SER A 365 9.33 6.75 4.67
C SER A 365 8.56 7.79 3.86
N ASP A 366 8.72 7.70 2.55
CA ASP A 366 7.97 8.47 1.56
C ASP A 366 7.39 7.47 0.55
N THR A 367 6.06 7.43 0.46
CA THR A 367 5.32 6.50 -0.38
C THR A 367 4.39 7.29 -1.28
N ASN A 368 4.53 7.10 -2.60
CA ASN A 368 3.68 7.73 -3.59
C ASN A 368 2.93 6.65 -4.38
N THR A 369 1.60 6.66 -4.30
CA THR A 369 0.74 5.63 -4.87
C THR A 369 -0.30 6.24 -5.79
N ILE A 370 -0.42 5.72 -7.02
CA ILE A 370 -1.52 6.02 -7.93
C ILE A 370 -2.58 4.93 -7.78
N ARG A 371 -3.80 5.35 -7.55
CA ARG A 371 -4.96 4.46 -7.48
C ARG A 371 -5.94 4.76 -8.60
N HIS A 372 -6.78 3.80 -8.91
CA HIS A 372 -7.87 4.01 -9.86
C HIS A 372 -8.73 5.22 -9.44
N ALA A 373 -9.35 5.87 -10.41
CA ALA A 373 -10.26 6.98 -10.19
C ALA A 373 -11.34 6.67 -9.15
N SER A 374 -11.63 7.63 -8.28
CA SER A 374 -12.66 7.47 -7.23
C SER A 374 -14.06 7.47 -7.80
N THR A 375 -14.95 6.76 -7.11
CA THR A 375 -16.38 6.87 -7.31
C THR A 375 -16.92 7.91 -6.33
N PRO A 376 -17.59 8.96 -6.78
CA PRO A 376 -18.26 9.89 -5.90
C PRO A 376 -19.60 9.32 -5.39
N SER A 377 -19.64 8.02 -5.11
CA SER A 377 -20.79 7.42 -4.45
C SER A 377 -20.81 7.85 -3.00
N SER A 378 -21.77 8.61 -2.62
CA SER A 378 -21.87 9.08 -1.26
C SER A 378 -22.84 8.22 -0.45
N ALA A 379 -22.38 7.77 0.69
CA ALA A 379 -23.26 7.36 1.77
C ALA A 379 -24.14 8.52 2.27
N VAL A 380 -23.90 9.75 1.82
CA VAL A 380 -24.51 10.98 2.34
C VAL A 380 -25.47 11.65 1.34
N GLY A 381 -25.53 11.20 0.09
CA GLY A 381 -26.43 11.73 -0.93
C GLY A 381 -25.88 11.55 -2.34
N LYS A 382 -26.76 11.36 -3.30
CA LYS A 382 -26.38 11.25 -4.70
C LYS A 382 -25.96 12.61 -5.26
N LEU A 383 -24.94 12.62 -6.10
CA LEU A 383 -24.54 13.81 -6.84
C LEU A 383 -25.62 14.15 -7.87
N ARG A 384 -25.81 15.44 -8.13
CA ARG A 384 -26.82 15.92 -9.07
C ARG A 384 -26.22 16.89 -10.06
N ILE A 385 -26.61 16.74 -11.30
CA ILE A 385 -26.35 17.71 -12.36
C ILE A 385 -27.56 18.65 -12.43
N ALA A 386 -27.34 19.93 -12.27
CA ALA A 386 -28.39 20.92 -12.24
C ALA A 386 -29.13 20.98 -13.60
N ALA A 387 -30.38 21.43 -13.58
CA ALA A 387 -31.20 21.53 -14.78
C ALA A 387 -30.63 22.52 -15.81
N ASP A 388 -29.85 23.50 -15.39
CA ASP A 388 -29.19 24.50 -16.23
C ASP A 388 -27.74 24.18 -16.55
N ALA A 389 -27.23 23.02 -16.12
CA ALA A 389 -25.85 22.63 -16.36
C ALA A 389 -25.58 22.46 -17.86
N TYR A 390 -24.40 22.94 -18.30
CA TYR A 390 -23.98 22.98 -19.71
C TYR A 390 -24.08 21.60 -20.41
N TYR A 391 -23.64 20.53 -19.75
CA TYR A 391 -23.61 19.17 -20.31
C TYR A 391 -24.89 18.34 -20.05
N ASN A 392 -25.94 18.95 -19.51
CA ASN A 392 -27.17 18.22 -19.20
C ASN A 392 -28.00 17.99 -20.49
N PRO A 393 -28.18 16.74 -20.96
CA PRO A 393 -28.98 16.43 -22.14
C PRO A 393 -30.48 16.73 -21.97
N PHE A 394 -30.96 16.87 -20.74
CA PHE A 394 -32.33 17.30 -20.38
C PHE A 394 -32.34 18.72 -19.82
N GLY A 395 -31.35 19.50 -20.20
CA GLY A 395 -31.13 20.87 -19.72
C GLY A 395 -32.18 21.86 -20.18
N ALA A 396 -31.99 23.14 -19.83
CA ALA A 396 -32.89 24.24 -20.20
C ALA A 396 -32.96 24.46 -21.74
N CYS A 397 -34.06 25.03 -22.22
CA CYS A 397 -34.20 25.40 -23.62
C CYS A 397 -33.05 26.33 -24.06
N GLY A 398 -32.41 26.00 -25.18
CA GLY A 398 -31.25 26.74 -25.70
C GLY A 398 -29.92 26.31 -25.15
N SER A 399 -29.88 25.33 -24.20
CA SER A 399 -28.63 24.70 -23.75
C SER A 399 -27.99 23.92 -24.90
N PRO A 400 -26.67 24.06 -25.17
CA PRO A 400 -26.00 23.46 -26.33
C PRO A 400 -26.08 21.94 -26.40
N ASN A 401 -26.11 21.28 -25.24
CA ASN A 401 -26.11 19.82 -25.13
C ASN A 401 -27.52 19.26 -24.86
N ARG A 402 -28.57 20.11 -24.86
CA ARG A 402 -29.95 19.65 -24.73
C ARG A 402 -30.35 18.82 -25.94
N LEU A 403 -30.88 17.62 -25.72
CA LEU A 403 -31.44 16.78 -26.76
C LEU A 403 -32.67 17.49 -27.44
N PRO A 404 -32.88 17.32 -28.75
CA PRO A 404 -34.06 17.84 -29.41
C PRO A 404 -35.36 17.25 -28.87
N ASP A 405 -36.45 18.03 -28.84
CA ASP A 405 -37.78 17.53 -28.39
C ASP A 405 -38.27 16.37 -29.28
N SER A 406 -37.81 16.27 -30.53
CA SER A 406 -38.08 15.11 -31.38
C SER A 406 -37.53 13.82 -30.85
N VAL A 407 -36.40 13.88 -30.08
CA VAL A 407 -35.75 12.74 -29.43
C VAL A 407 -36.31 12.53 -28.03
N MET A 408 -36.36 13.56 -27.20
CA MET A 408 -36.82 13.45 -25.82
C MET A 408 -38.34 13.28 -25.69
N GLY A 409 -39.08 13.87 -26.60
CA GLY A 409 -40.52 14.14 -26.46
C GLY A 409 -40.78 15.53 -25.89
N THR A 410 -42.04 15.98 -26.04
CA THR A 410 -42.45 17.35 -25.68
C THR A 410 -42.67 17.59 -24.20
N GLY A 411 -42.43 16.59 -23.34
CA GLY A 411 -42.73 16.67 -21.91
C GLY A 411 -41.64 17.35 -21.07
N VAL A 412 -40.44 17.57 -21.61
CA VAL A 412 -39.32 18.18 -20.85
C VAL A 412 -39.51 19.70 -20.80
N PRO A 413 -39.66 20.29 -19.59
CA PRO A 413 -39.90 21.73 -19.48
C PRO A 413 -38.68 22.55 -19.97
N CYS A 414 -38.93 23.79 -20.43
CA CYS A 414 -37.88 24.69 -20.83
C CYS A 414 -36.91 25.10 -19.68
N SER A 415 -37.28 24.92 -18.45
CA SER A 415 -36.38 25.06 -17.32
C SER A 415 -35.35 23.93 -17.20
N GLY A 416 -35.51 22.86 -17.98
CA GLY A 416 -34.74 21.64 -17.85
C GLY A 416 -35.13 20.76 -16.69
N LEU A 417 -34.54 19.56 -16.65
CA LEU A 417 -34.67 18.59 -15.58
C LEU A 417 -33.30 18.28 -14.97
N GLN A 418 -33.29 17.97 -13.69
CA GLN A 418 -32.08 17.62 -12.96
C GLN A 418 -31.73 16.15 -13.22
N LEU A 419 -30.45 15.83 -13.33
CA LEU A 419 -29.96 14.45 -13.35
C LEU A 419 -29.37 14.09 -11.99
N GLU A 420 -29.65 12.90 -11.50
CA GLU A 420 -29.07 12.31 -10.31
C GLU A 420 -28.16 11.14 -10.73
N LEU A 421 -26.92 11.16 -10.28
CA LEU A 421 -25.93 10.15 -10.66
C LEU A 421 -26.09 8.90 -9.83
N ASP A 422 -26.26 7.76 -10.48
CA ASP A 422 -26.31 6.45 -9.85
C ASP A 422 -24.94 5.77 -9.91
N ASN A 423 -24.45 5.49 -11.09
CA ASN A 423 -23.19 4.81 -11.33
C ASN A 423 -22.25 5.75 -12.09
N TYR A 424 -21.39 6.41 -11.36
CA TYR A 424 -20.45 7.37 -11.95
C TYR A 424 -19.07 7.28 -11.31
N ARG A 425 -18.04 7.49 -12.09
CA ARG A 425 -16.65 7.60 -11.64
C ARG A 425 -16.04 8.87 -12.24
N VAL A 426 -15.34 9.62 -11.43
CA VAL A 426 -14.59 10.79 -11.92
C VAL A 426 -13.59 10.31 -12.97
N ALA A 427 -13.58 10.96 -14.13
CA ALA A 427 -12.55 10.70 -15.14
C ALA A 427 -11.18 11.07 -14.54
N GLN A 428 -10.20 10.21 -14.70
CA GLN A 428 -8.84 10.58 -14.35
C GLN A 428 -8.36 11.63 -15.36
N VAL A 429 -7.75 12.68 -14.84
CA VAL A 429 -7.01 13.61 -15.70
C VAL A 429 -5.85 12.79 -16.31
N PRO A 430 -5.68 12.81 -17.65
CA PRO A 430 -4.55 12.12 -18.27
C PRO A 430 -3.26 12.61 -17.65
N ARG A 431 -2.37 11.68 -17.35
CA ARG A 431 -1.02 12.01 -16.85
C ARG A 431 -0.33 12.85 -17.91
N ILE A 432 -0.14 14.13 -17.64
CA ILE A 432 0.65 14.98 -18.49
C ILE A 432 2.11 14.72 -18.14
N VAL A 433 2.79 13.98 -19.02
CA VAL A 433 4.25 13.87 -18.96
C VAL A 433 4.79 15.19 -19.50
N ASP A 434 5.49 15.94 -18.65
CA ASP A 434 6.17 17.15 -19.09
C ASP A 434 7.17 16.82 -20.22
N VAL A 435 7.42 17.82 -21.08
CA VAL A 435 8.36 17.70 -22.23
C VAL A 435 9.76 17.26 -21.80
N ASP A 436 10.10 17.41 -20.50
CA ASP A 436 11.36 16.98 -19.89
C ASP A 436 11.29 15.58 -19.25
N GLY A 437 10.15 14.86 -19.35
CA GLY A 437 9.95 13.52 -18.78
C GLY A 437 9.72 13.52 -17.26
N ASP A 438 9.40 14.64 -16.66
CA ASP A 438 9.06 14.76 -15.23
C ASP A 438 7.52 14.64 -15.08
N ASP A 439 7.10 13.70 -14.24
CA ASP A 439 5.69 13.41 -13.96
C ASP A 439 5.10 14.52 -13.06
N THR A 440 4.53 15.54 -13.66
CA THR A 440 3.76 16.53 -12.91
C THR A 440 2.27 16.16 -12.97
N LEU A 441 1.70 15.81 -11.82
CA LEU A 441 0.25 15.76 -11.65
C LEU A 441 -0.25 17.21 -11.60
N VAL A 442 -0.86 17.68 -12.68
CA VAL A 442 -1.65 18.91 -12.65
C VAL A 442 -3.00 18.54 -12.04
N GLN A 443 -3.19 18.85 -10.76
CA GLN A 443 -4.52 18.93 -10.16
C GLN A 443 -5.13 20.28 -10.56
N GLU A 444 -6.15 20.28 -11.41
CA GLU A 444 -7.12 21.38 -11.50
C GLU A 444 -8.33 21.08 -10.60
#